data_8e2866707481ea45a245e12bf4ea1971
#
_entry.id   8e2866707481ea45a245e12bf4ea1971
#
_cell.length_a   1.000
_cell.length_b   1.000
_cell.length_c   1.000
_cell.angle_alpha   90.00
_cell.angle_beta   90.00
_cell.angle_gamma   90.00
#
_symmetry.space_group_name_H-M   'P 1'
#
loop_
_entity.id
_entity.type
_entity.pdbx_description
1 polymer ?
#
loop_
_entity_poly.entity_id
_entity_poly.type
_entity_poly.pdbx_seq_one_letter_code
_entity_poly.pdbx_strand_id
1 'polypeptide(L)'
;MDSTPSTADRLVFAAMKLFLEKGYGSTSVQDILREAKANAGSLYHAFPTKQDVLLAVLDMYRKGIGPMLLAPAWEGVDDPIERIFALLGAYRRALEMTDCTYGCPIGSLALELHEPDP
;
A
#
# COMPACT_ATOMS: atom_id res chain seq x y z
N MET A 1 13.04 23.24 1.99
CA MET A 1 12.96 21.96 1.24
C MET A 1 11.52 21.67 0.91
N ASP A 2 11.24 21.45 -0.34
CA ASP A 2 9.88 21.19 -0.76
C ASP A 2 9.50 19.74 -0.43
N SER A 3 8.46 19.58 0.39
CA SER A 3 7.95 18.25 0.78
C SER A 3 6.79 17.80 -0.09
N THR A 4 6.47 18.54 -1.16
CA THR A 4 5.38 18.22 -2.04
C THR A 4 5.68 16.92 -2.81
N PRO A 5 4.80 15.90 -2.75
CA PRO A 5 5.02 14.66 -3.50
C PRO A 5 5.03 14.92 -5.00
N SER A 6 5.83 14.15 -5.73
CA SER A 6 5.81 14.19 -7.19
C SER A 6 4.47 13.66 -7.72
N THR A 7 4.19 13.91 -9.00
CA THR A 7 2.97 13.37 -9.62
C THR A 7 2.96 11.85 -9.56
N ALA A 8 4.11 11.21 -9.79
CA ALA A 8 4.22 9.76 -9.68
C ALA A 8 3.89 9.29 -8.26
N ASP A 9 4.40 9.96 -7.23
CA ASP A 9 4.09 9.62 -5.84
C ASP A 9 2.61 9.77 -5.54
N ARG A 10 1.99 10.85 -6.00
CA ARG A 10 0.55 11.06 -5.81
C ARG A 10 -0.28 9.94 -6.44
N LEU A 11 0.12 9.50 -7.63
CA LEU A 11 -0.54 8.39 -8.33
C LEU A 11 -0.43 7.09 -7.55
N VAL A 12 0.76 6.80 -7.01
CA VAL A 12 0.98 5.59 -6.21
C VAL A 12 0.17 5.64 -4.91
N PHE A 13 0.16 6.77 -4.21
CA PHE A 13 -0.63 6.93 -3.00
C PHE A 13 -2.13 6.79 -3.26
N ALA A 14 -2.62 7.37 -4.35
CA ALA A 14 -4.02 7.25 -4.75
C ALA A 14 -4.39 5.81 -5.04
N ALA A 15 -3.53 5.11 -5.79
CA ALA A 15 -3.74 3.70 -6.13
C ALA A 15 -3.75 2.84 -4.87
N MET A 16 -2.79 3.07 -3.97
CA MET A 16 -2.70 2.34 -2.70
C MET A 16 -4.00 2.47 -1.90
N LYS A 17 -4.50 3.70 -1.77
CA LYS A 17 -5.73 3.97 -1.05
C LYS A 17 -6.91 3.24 -1.68
N LEU A 18 -7.07 3.33 -2.99
CA LEU A 18 -8.19 2.72 -3.69
C LEU A 18 -8.10 1.19 -3.69
N PHE A 19 -6.91 0.62 -3.81
CA PHE A 19 -6.73 -0.83 -3.72
C PHE A 19 -7.12 -1.35 -2.34
N LEU A 20 -6.83 -0.59 -1.28
CA LEU A 20 -7.25 -0.95 0.08
C LEU A 20 -8.76 -0.81 0.27
N GLU A 21 -9.38 0.22 -0.31
CA GLU A 21 -10.80 0.48 -0.12
C GLU A 21 -11.70 -0.45 -0.92
N LYS A 22 -11.34 -0.75 -2.16
CA LYS A 22 -12.22 -1.51 -3.05
C LYS A 22 -11.56 -2.58 -3.89
N GLY A 23 -10.28 -2.85 -3.65
CA GLY A 23 -9.54 -3.90 -4.33
C GLY A 23 -8.93 -3.47 -5.65
N TYR A 24 -7.97 -4.28 -6.12
CA TYR A 24 -7.23 -4.00 -7.36
C TYR A 24 -8.15 -4.09 -8.59
N GLY A 25 -8.89 -5.18 -8.70
CA GLY A 25 -9.75 -5.43 -9.86
C GLY A 25 -10.88 -4.41 -9.99
N SER A 26 -11.36 -3.89 -8.86
CA SER A 26 -12.45 -2.92 -8.83
C SER A 26 -12.00 -1.47 -8.99
N THR A 27 -10.69 -1.23 -9.05
CA THR A 27 -10.12 0.10 -9.22
C THR A 27 -9.72 0.31 -10.68
N SER A 28 -10.28 1.30 -11.34
CA SER A 28 -9.91 1.65 -12.70
C SER A 28 -8.79 2.68 -12.72
N VAL A 29 -8.13 2.80 -13.88
CA VAL A 29 -7.14 3.87 -14.10
C VAL A 29 -7.81 5.23 -13.92
N GLN A 30 -9.04 5.38 -14.38
CA GLN A 30 -9.80 6.63 -14.22
C GLN A 30 -10.00 6.99 -12.74
N ASP A 31 -10.28 5.98 -11.92
CA ASP A 31 -10.43 6.19 -10.48
C ASP A 31 -9.14 6.73 -9.86
N ILE A 32 -8.01 6.15 -10.27
CA ILE A 32 -6.69 6.59 -9.77
C ILE A 32 -6.40 8.03 -10.18
N LEU A 33 -6.67 8.37 -11.44
CA LEU A 33 -6.47 9.72 -11.94
C LEU A 33 -7.31 10.74 -11.19
N ARG A 34 -8.57 10.40 -10.93
CA ARG A 34 -9.49 11.26 -10.20
C ARG A 34 -9.02 11.49 -8.77
N GLU A 35 -8.63 10.42 -8.09
CA GLU A 35 -8.17 10.50 -6.70
C GLU A 35 -6.86 11.29 -6.59
N ALA A 36 -5.95 11.09 -7.53
CA ALA A 36 -4.66 11.77 -7.55
C ALA A 36 -4.74 13.21 -8.09
N LYS A 37 -5.85 13.59 -8.71
CA LYS A 37 -6.01 14.86 -9.41
C LYS A 37 -4.92 15.02 -10.47
N ALA A 38 -4.74 13.99 -11.29
CA ALA A 38 -3.73 13.95 -12.34
C ALA A 38 -4.37 13.62 -13.68
N ASN A 39 -3.65 13.87 -14.76
CA ASN A 39 -4.15 13.54 -16.10
C ASN A 39 -3.54 12.21 -16.60
N ALA A 40 -4.17 11.66 -17.65
CA ALA A 40 -3.77 10.36 -18.20
C ALA A 40 -2.33 10.38 -18.73
N GLY A 41 -1.90 11.49 -19.33
CA GLY A 41 -0.55 11.62 -19.85
C GLY A 41 0.51 11.45 -18.75
N SER A 42 0.27 12.08 -17.61
CA SER A 42 1.18 11.97 -16.47
C SER A 42 1.26 10.54 -15.95
N LEU A 43 0.12 9.83 -15.90
CA LEU A 43 0.10 8.45 -15.43
C LEU A 43 0.89 7.54 -16.40
N TYR A 44 0.55 7.58 -17.68
CA TYR A 44 1.18 6.69 -18.65
C TYR A 44 2.65 7.01 -18.90
N HIS A 45 3.09 8.23 -18.62
CA HIS A 45 4.51 8.58 -18.65
C HIS A 45 5.26 7.87 -17.54
N ALA A 46 4.70 7.85 -16.33
CA ALA A 46 5.33 7.22 -15.17
C ALA A 46 5.09 5.71 -15.11
N PHE A 47 3.87 5.28 -15.46
CA PHE A 47 3.43 3.88 -15.34
C PHE A 47 2.68 3.49 -16.62
N PRO A 48 3.34 2.76 -17.54
CA PRO A 48 2.72 2.39 -18.82
C PRO A 48 1.43 1.56 -18.68
N THR A 49 1.33 0.75 -17.62
CA THR A 49 0.15 -0.10 -17.41
C THR A 49 -0.33 0.00 -15.96
N LYS A 50 -1.56 -0.46 -15.72
CA LYS A 50 -2.11 -0.57 -14.36
C LYS A 50 -1.26 -1.51 -13.50
N GLN A 51 -0.73 -2.56 -14.11
CA GLN A 51 0.15 -3.51 -13.40
C GLN A 51 1.43 -2.81 -12.91
N ASP A 52 1.97 -1.87 -13.68
CA ASP A 52 3.14 -1.10 -13.25
C ASP A 52 2.82 -0.26 -12.01
N VAL A 53 1.60 0.29 -11.94
CA VAL A 53 1.15 1.00 -10.74
C VAL A 53 1.08 0.05 -9.54
N LEU A 54 0.54 -1.16 -9.75
CA LEU A 54 0.49 -2.18 -8.69
C LEU A 54 1.89 -2.52 -8.20
N LEU A 55 2.83 -2.73 -9.10
CA LEU A 55 4.22 -3.04 -8.72
C LEU A 55 4.85 -1.91 -7.91
N ALA A 56 4.55 -0.67 -8.26
CA ALA A 56 5.03 0.49 -7.51
C ALA A 56 4.42 0.54 -6.10
N VAL A 57 3.14 0.19 -5.97
CA VAL A 57 2.47 0.10 -4.65
C VAL A 57 3.12 -0.98 -3.81
N LEU A 58 3.37 -2.16 -4.39
CA LEU A 58 4.01 -3.26 -3.67
C LEU A 58 5.44 -2.89 -3.25
N ASP A 59 6.19 -2.20 -4.11
CA ASP A 59 7.53 -1.74 -3.77
C ASP A 59 7.51 -0.73 -2.62
N MET A 60 6.52 0.14 -2.58
CA MET A 60 6.34 1.09 -1.49
C MET A 60 6.09 0.35 -0.17
N TYR A 61 5.24 -0.69 -0.17
CA TYR A 61 5.01 -1.51 1.02
C TYR A 61 6.29 -2.21 1.45
N ARG A 62 7.02 -2.78 0.48
CA ARG A 62 8.27 -3.48 0.77
C ARG A 62 9.28 -2.57 1.47
N LYS A 63 9.39 -1.34 1.01
CA LYS A 63 10.33 -0.36 1.58
C LYS A 63 9.85 0.22 2.90
N GLY A 64 8.53 0.32 3.09
CA GLY A 64 7.93 0.97 4.25
C GLY A 64 7.64 0.05 5.42
N ILE A 65 7.37 -1.23 5.16
CA ILE A 65 6.89 -2.14 6.22
C ILE A 65 7.93 -2.35 7.31
N GLY A 66 9.20 -2.46 6.94
CA GLY A 66 10.28 -2.62 7.91
C GLY A 66 10.39 -1.42 8.85
N PRO A 67 10.73 -0.23 8.32
CA PRO A 67 10.94 0.94 9.18
C PRO A 67 9.66 1.47 9.84
N MET A 68 8.50 1.32 9.19
CA MET A 68 7.26 1.91 9.72
C MET A 68 6.48 0.98 10.64
N LEU A 69 6.59 -0.32 10.44
CA LEU A 69 5.82 -1.29 11.23
C LEU A 69 6.71 -2.21 12.04
N LEU A 70 7.63 -2.92 11.39
CA LEU A 70 8.43 -3.96 12.05
C LEU A 70 9.45 -3.38 13.03
N ALA A 71 10.19 -2.36 12.63
CA ALA A 71 11.22 -1.79 13.51
C ALA A 71 10.63 -1.22 14.79
N PRO A 72 9.56 -0.38 14.73
CA PRO A 72 8.94 0.11 15.97
C PRO A 72 8.32 -1.01 16.82
N ALA A 73 7.69 -2.00 16.18
CA ALA A 73 7.04 -3.10 16.91
C ALA A 73 8.05 -3.97 17.63
N TRP A 74 9.24 -4.15 17.06
CA TRP A 74 10.26 -5.03 17.58
C TRP A 74 11.35 -4.34 18.39
N GLU A 75 11.25 -3.05 18.58
CA GLU A 75 12.23 -2.30 19.37
C GLU A 75 12.26 -2.84 20.81
N GLY A 76 13.43 -3.29 21.25
CA GLY A 76 13.60 -3.86 22.58
C GLY A 76 13.04 -5.26 22.76
N VAL A 77 12.59 -5.91 21.69
CA VAL A 77 12.01 -7.26 21.73
C VAL A 77 12.93 -8.22 21.00
N ASP A 78 13.63 -9.08 21.75
CA ASP A 78 14.61 -10.01 21.18
C ASP A 78 14.05 -11.42 20.97
N ASP A 79 13.09 -11.85 21.80
CA ASP A 79 12.52 -13.19 21.71
C ASP A 79 11.64 -13.31 20.46
N PRO A 80 11.91 -14.33 19.58
CA PRO A 80 11.13 -14.50 18.36
C PRO A 80 9.62 -14.65 18.57
N ILE A 81 9.21 -15.34 19.64
CA ILE A 81 7.79 -15.54 19.93
C ILE A 81 7.15 -14.21 20.34
N GLU A 82 7.83 -13.43 21.17
CA GLU A 82 7.34 -12.11 21.56
C GLU A 82 7.27 -11.16 20.39
N ARG A 83 8.16 -11.30 19.39
CA ARG A 83 8.11 -10.51 18.17
C ARG A 83 6.85 -10.77 17.37
N ILE A 84 6.38 -12.02 17.34
CA ILE A 84 5.12 -12.35 16.66
C ILE A 84 3.95 -11.62 17.34
N PHE A 85 3.88 -11.68 18.65
CA PHE A 85 2.80 -10.99 19.40
C PHE A 85 2.91 -9.47 19.25
N ALA A 86 4.12 -8.93 19.24
CA ALA A 86 4.34 -7.49 19.05
C ALA A 86 3.85 -7.05 17.65
N LEU A 87 4.09 -7.87 16.63
CA LEU A 87 3.64 -7.59 15.27
C LEU A 87 2.11 -7.62 15.18
N LEU A 88 1.48 -8.63 15.77
CA LEU A 88 0.02 -8.71 15.83
C LEU A 88 -0.58 -7.50 16.55
N GLY A 89 0.05 -7.07 17.64
CA GLY A 89 -0.37 -5.87 18.36
C GLY A 89 -0.26 -4.60 17.51
N ALA A 90 0.80 -4.51 16.70
CA ALA A 90 0.98 -3.38 15.79
C ALA A 90 -0.11 -3.33 14.73
N TYR A 91 -0.46 -4.47 14.13
CA TYR A 91 -1.57 -4.56 13.18
C TYR A 91 -2.91 -4.21 13.83
N ARG A 92 -3.12 -4.68 15.06
CA ARG A 92 -4.34 -4.35 15.80
C ARG A 92 -4.48 -2.84 15.99
N ARG A 93 -3.41 -2.18 16.41
CA ARG A 93 -3.41 -0.72 16.58
C ARG A 93 -3.67 0.01 15.26
N ALA A 94 -3.07 -0.48 14.16
CA ALA A 94 -3.29 0.11 12.85
C ALA A 94 -4.75 -0.02 12.42
N LEU A 95 -5.38 -1.17 12.67
CA LEU A 95 -6.80 -1.36 12.39
C LEU A 95 -7.68 -0.43 13.23
N GLU A 96 -7.37 -0.29 14.52
CA GLU A 96 -8.12 0.60 15.40
C GLU A 96 -8.01 2.06 14.99
N MET A 97 -6.83 2.49 14.51
CA MET A 97 -6.61 3.87 14.04
C MET A 97 -7.46 4.22 12.82
N THR A 98 -7.81 3.24 12.00
CA THR A 98 -8.62 3.46 10.80
C THR A 98 -10.05 2.98 10.97
N ASP A 99 -10.45 2.66 12.19
CA ASP A 99 -11.78 2.13 12.53
C ASP A 99 -12.10 0.89 11.69
N CYS A 100 -11.10 0.03 11.52
CA CYS A 100 -11.17 -1.20 10.75
C CYS A 100 -11.49 -0.99 9.26
N THR A 101 -11.29 0.23 8.75
CA THR A 101 -11.51 0.54 7.34
C THR A 101 -10.47 -0.11 6.44
N TYR A 102 -9.22 -0.14 6.88
CA TYR A 102 -8.11 -0.73 6.11
C TYR A 102 -7.53 -1.92 6.84
N GLY A 103 -7.55 -3.09 6.17
CA GLY A 103 -6.91 -4.28 6.67
C GLY A 103 -5.43 -4.34 6.27
N CYS A 104 -4.86 -5.54 6.28
CA CYS A 104 -3.50 -5.75 5.80
C CYS A 104 -3.45 -5.59 4.27
N PRO A 105 -2.71 -4.61 3.75
CA PRO A 105 -2.69 -4.37 2.30
C PRO A 105 -2.11 -5.55 1.50
N ILE A 106 -1.08 -6.20 2.03
CA ILE A 106 -0.47 -7.35 1.37
C ILE A 106 -1.42 -8.55 1.39
N GLY A 107 -2.08 -8.79 2.52
CA GLY A 107 -3.06 -9.87 2.65
C GLY A 107 -4.24 -9.68 1.72
N SER A 108 -4.77 -8.47 1.62
CA SER A 108 -5.88 -8.17 0.71
C SER A 108 -5.51 -8.43 -0.74
N LEU A 109 -4.33 -7.98 -1.17
CA LEU A 109 -3.86 -8.21 -2.53
C LEU A 109 -3.57 -9.69 -2.79
N ALA A 110 -3.02 -10.40 -1.80
CA ALA A 110 -2.75 -11.84 -1.95
C ALA A 110 -4.02 -12.64 -2.14
N LEU A 111 -5.09 -12.30 -1.43
CA LEU A 111 -6.38 -12.98 -1.59
C LEU A 111 -6.99 -12.71 -2.97
N GLU A 112 -6.85 -11.51 -3.49
CA GLU A 112 -7.40 -11.14 -4.79
C GLU A 112 -6.56 -11.67 -5.95
N LEU A 113 -5.23 -11.64 -5.81
CA LEU A 113 -4.29 -11.95 -6.88
C LEU A 113 -3.53 -13.25 -6.64
N HIS A 114 -4.17 -14.23 -6.00
CA HIS A 114 -3.51 -15.49 -5.64
C HIS A 114 -3.22 -16.40 -6.83
N GLU A 115 -3.89 -16.19 -7.95
CA GLU A 115 -3.63 -16.96 -9.16
C GLU A 115 -2.58 -16.24 -10.02
N PRO A 116 -1.69 -17.00 -10.66
CA PRO A 116 -0.68 -16.39 -11.52
C PRO A 116 -1.32 -15.59 -12.65
N ASP A 117 -0.73 -14.46 -12.96
CA ASP A 117 -1.13 -13.67 -14.12
C ASP A 117 -0.68 -14.41 -15.37
N PRO A 118 -1.61 -14.72 -16.30
CA PRO A 118 -1.26 -15.47 -17.51
C PRO A 118 -0.32 -14.70 -18.43
#